data_b2d55564401dca6bd94d3ae7251a72b6
#
_entry.id   b2d55564401dca6bd94d3ae7251a72b6
#
_cell.length_a   1.000
_cell.length_b   1.000
_cell.length_c   1.000
_cell.angle_alpha   90.00
_cell.angle_beta   90.00
_cell.angle_gamma   90.00
#
_symmetry.space_group_name_H-M   'P 1'
#
loop_
_entity.id
_entity.type
_entity.pdbx_description
1 polymer ?
#
loop_
_entity_poly.entity_id
_entity_poly.type
_entity_poly.pdbx_seq_one_letter_code
_entity_poly.pdbx_strand_id
1 'polypeptide(L)'
;MYKRQDKGFPSDGKNFQTFNDVKLIDGEWSVSFDPKRGGPENVIFESLVDWKDHTEPGVKHYSGKATYTKTFDVQAEIKPKDNYFIELGPTYEMARVTLNGEDLGTVWTSPWRLPTKTALKSKANILKVEVANSWENRLIGDTLAEDKDVRTLKWSSGLLEGKEYKAGRYTFTTYLKAASDFGDIK
;
A
#
# COMPACT_ATOMS: atom_id res chain seq x y z
N MET A 1 19.27 -7.58 -31.17
CA MET A 1 20.69 -7.23 -30.97
C MET A 1 20.74 -5.81 -30.40
N TYR A 2 20.87 -5.65 -29.10
CA TYR A 2 20.96 -4.33 -28.45
C TYR A 2 22.41 -3.85 -28.56
N LYS A 3 22.63 -2.75 -29.29
CA LYS A 3 23.93 -2.04 -29.25
C LYS A 3 24.01 -1.30 -27.90
N ARG A 4 24.89 -1.78 -27.02
CA ARG A 4 25.37 -1.00 -25.90
C ARG A 4 26.08 0.23 -26.45
N GLN A 5 25.58 1.41 -26.19
CA GLN A 5 26.30 2.66 -26.47
C GLN A 5 27.40 2.79 -25.42
N ASP A 6 28.61 2.51 -25.76
CA ASP A 6 29.80 2.88 -24.99
C ASP A 6 30.01 4.42 -25.08
N LYS A 7 29.14 5.15 -24.41
CA LYS A 7 29.50 6.50 -24.00
C LYS A 7 30.12 6.34 -22.62
N GLY A 8 31.43 6.58 -22.56
CA GLY A 8 32.18 6.54 -21.32
C GLY A 8 31.45 7.38 -20.26
N PHE A 9 30.94 6.69 -19.25
CA PHE A 9 30.46 7.36 -18.05
C PHE A 9 31.69 7.91 -17.31
N PRO A 10 31.59 9.14 -16.74
CA PRO A 10 32.66 9.64 -15.89
C PRO A 10 32.94 8.60 -14.81
N SER A 11 34.21 8.19 -14.70
CA SER A 11 34.65 7.12 -13.80
C SER A 11 34.56 7.46 -12.30
N ASP A 12 34.18 8.68 -11.98
CA ASP A 12 34.03 9.25 -10.65
C ASP A 12 32.55 9.45 -10.20
N GLY A 13 31.61 9.11 -11.08
CA GLY A 13 30.19 9.16 -10.79
C GLY A 13 29.77 8.06 -9.82
N LYS A 14 29.48 8.38 -8.57
CA LYS A 14 28.78 7.48 -7.67
C LYS A 14 27.39 7.20 -8.28
N ASN A 15 27.17 5.96 -8.73
CA ASN A 15 25.89 5.53 -9.31
C ASN A 15 24.73 5.56 -8.29
N PHE A 16 25.03 5.76 -7.00
CA PHE A 16 24.07 5.78 -5.92
C PHE A 16 24.24 7.04 -5.06
N GLN A 17 23.14 7.70 -4.77
CA GLN A 17 23.15 8.81 -3.83
C GLN A 17 23.34 8.25 -2.42
N THR A 18 24.31 8.79 -1.68
CA THR A 18 24.45 8.55 -0.24
C THR A 18 23.59 9.55 0.52
N PHE A 19 22.77 9.04 1.46
CA PHE A 19 21.97 9.86 2.36
C PHE A 19 22.73 9.99 3.68
N ASN A 20 22.90 11.20 4.17
CA ASN A 20 23.72 11.46 5.37
C ASN A 20 22.88 11.36 6.64
N ASP A 21 21.61 11.73 6.58
CA ASP A 21 20.70 11.74 7.71
C ASP A 21 19.40 11.02 7.37
N VAL A 22 19.13 9.89 8.02
CA VAL A 22 17.86 9.17 7.93
C VAL A 22 17.11 9.37 9.24
N LYS A 23 15.89 9.88 9.14
CA LYS A 23 14.97 10.04 10.29
C LYS A 23 13.74 9.21 10.09
N LEU A 24 13.39 8.42 11.07
CA LEU A 24 12.18 7.63 11.07
C LEU A 24 10.97 8.52 11.40
N ILE A 25 9.90 8.39 10.62
CA ILE A 25 8.59 8.95 10.94
C ILE A 25 7.80 7.84 11.67
N ASP A 26 8.04 7.71 12.97
CA ASP A 26 7.48 6.67 13.83
C ASP A 26 6.18 7.09 14.53
N GLY A 27 5.64 6.18 15.35
CA GLY A 27 4.43 6.36 16.16
C GLY A 27 3.14 6.15 15.35
N GLU A 28 2.02 6.56 15.92
CA GLU A 28 0.68 6.27 15.45
C GLU A 28 0.37 6.85 14.06
N TRP A 29 -0.35 6.05 13.25
CA TRP A 29 -0.90 6.45 11.96
C TRP A 29 -2.42 6.30 11.96
N SER A 30 -3.11 7.29 11.46
CA SER A 30 -4.53 7.16 11.13
C SER A 30 -4.67 6.52 9.75
N VAL A 31 -5.37 5.38 9.68
CA VAL A 31 -5.55 4.64 8.43
C VAL A 31 -7.02 4.49 8.13
N SER A 32 -7.42 4.90 6.94
CA SER A 32 -8.79 4.74 6.45
C SER A 32 -8.86 3.75 5.29
N PHE A 33 -9.86 2.88 5.36
CA PHE A 33 -10.21 1.90 4.35
C PHE A 33 -11.58 2.21 3.76
N ASP A 34 -11.96 1.57 2.67
CA ASP A 34 -13.29 1.69 2.09
C ASP A 34 -14.28 0.71 2.77
N PRO A 35 -15.28 1.20 3.53
CA PRO A 35 -16.26 0.34 4.18
C PRO A 35 -17.10 -0.49 3.19
N LYS A 36 -17.31 0.02 1.97
CA LYS A 36 -18.02 -0.72 0.90
C LYS A 36 -17.26 -1.97 0.46
N ARG A 37 -15.97 -2.02 0.77
CA ARG A 37 -15.11 -3.18 0.52
C ARG A 37 -14.84 -4.01 1.78
N GLY A 38 -15.54 -3.71 2.88
CA GLY A 38 -15.43 -4.42 4.15
C GLY A 38 -14.25 -4.03 5.01
N GLY A 39 -13.57 -2.92 4.70
CA GLY A 39 -12.54 -2.35 5.57
C GLY A 39 -13.14 -1.41 6.63
N PRO A 40 -12.46 -1.18 7.76
CA PRO A 40 -12.88 -0.19 8.73
C PRO A 40 -12.70 1.22 8.17
N GLU A 41 -13.65 2.12 8.45
CA GLU A 41 -13.56 3.49 7.97
C GLU A 41 -12.32 4.20 8.49
N ASN A 42 -12.02 4.02 9.78
CA ASN A 42 -10.83 4.56 10.42
C ASN A 42 -10.30 3.58 11.46
N VAL A 43 -8.99 3.41 11.45
CA VAL A 43 -8.27 2.58 12.42
C VAL A 43 -6.94 3.27 12.76
N ILE A 44 -6.51 3.18 14.00
CA ILE A 44 -5.19 3.65 14.41
C ILE A 44 -4.22 2.49 14.36
N PHE A 45 -3.13 2.67 13.61
CA PHE A 45 -2.00 1.76 13.59
C PHE A 45 -0.93 2.33 14.53
N GLU A 46 -0.71 1.71 15.66
CA GLU A 46 0.35 2.10 16.61
C GLU A 46 1.75 1.96 15.99
N SER A 47 1.89 1.01 15.07
CA SER A 47 3.07 0.78 14.24
C SER A 47 2.65 0.28 12.86
N LEU A 48 3.50 0.52 11.87
CA LEU A 48 3.26 0.01 10.52
C LEU A 48 3.48 -1.50 10.50
N VAL A 49 2.42 -2.24 10.20
CA VAL A 49 2.42 -3.71 10.06
C VAL A 49 1.80 -4.11 8.72
N ASP A 50 2.14 -5.28 8.25
CA ASP A 50 1.47 -5.85 7.07
C ASP A 50 0.00 -6.12 7.41
N TRP A 51 -0.90 -5.83 6.48
CA TRP A 51 -2.34 -6.03 6.71
C TRP A 51 -2.70 -7.47 7.05
N LYS A 52 -2.03 -8.44 6.45
CA LYS A 52 -2.25 -9.88 6.72
C LYS A 52 -1.98 -10.25 8.18
N ASP A 53 -1.11 -9.49 8.85
CA ASP A 53 -0.71 -9.74 10.24
C ASP A 53 -1.56 -8.91 11.24
N HIS A 54 -2.46 -8.06 10.73
CA HIS A 54 -3.33 -7.25 11.57
C HIS A 54 -4.41 -8.11 12.24
N THR A 55 -4.79 -7.75 13.49
CA THR A 55 -5.77 -8.48 14.29
C THR A 55 -7.21 -8.24 13.82
N GLU A 56 -7.49 -7.07 13.25
CA GLU A 56 -8.81 -6.71 12.72
C GLU A 56 -9.07 -7.43 11.40
N PRO A 57 -10.08 -8.33 11.31
CA PRO A 57 -10.36 -9.09 10.09
C PRO A 57 -10.65 -8.22 8.86
N GLY A 58 -11.28 -7.06 9.08
CA GLY A 58 -11.56 -6.09 8.03
C GLY A 58 -10.31 -5.47 7.42
N VAL A 59 -9.19 -5.47 8.15
CA VAL A 59 -7.88 -5.06 7.66
C VAL A 59 -7.15 -6.26 7.07
N LYS A 60 -7.09 -7.37 7.83
CA LYS A 60 -6.35 -8.59 7.48
C LYS A 60 -6.71 -9.10 6.08
N HIS A 61 -8.00 -9.13 5.77
CA HIS A 61 -8.52 -9.62 4.50
C HIS A 61 -8.95 -8.51 3.54
N TYR A 62 -8.43 -7.31 3.73
CA TYR A 62 -8.76 -6.19 2.88
C TYR A 62 -8.01 -6.25 1.55
N SER A 63 -8.72 -5.94 0.47
CA SER A 63 -8.14 -5.69 -0.83
C SER A 63 -8.73 -4.42 -1.44
N GLY A 64 -7.86 -3.50 -1.79
CA GLY A 64 -8.24 -2.19 -2.29
C GLY A 64 -7.26 -1.11 -1.86
N LYS A 65 -7.74 0.12 -1.82
CA LYS A 65 -6.93 1.26 -1.38
C LYS A 65 -7.16 1.56 0.09
N ALA A 66 -6.07 1.84 0.81
CA ALA A 66 -6.12 2.44 2.13
C ALA A 66 -5.30 3.72 2.16
N THR A 67 -5.72 4.69 2.94
CA THR A 67 -5.04 5.97 3.10
C THR A 67 -4.46 6.08 4.49
N TYR A 68 -3.15 6.14 4.57
CA TYR A 68 -2.39 6.41 5.78
C TYR A 68 -2.18 7.91 5.91
N THR A 69 -2.48 8.45 7.08
CA THR A 69 -2.27 9.87 7.38
C THR A 69 -1.45 10.03 8.65
N LYS A 70 -0.44 10.87 8.57
CA LYS A 70 0.47 11.19 9.68
C LYS A 70 0.80 12.66 9.70
N THR A 71 0.77 13.25 10.89
CA THR A 71 1.36 14.58 11.12
C THR A 71 2.71 14.41 11.79
N PHE A 72 3.73 15.11 11.32
CA PHE A 72 5.08 15.04 11.86
C PHE A 72 5.85 16.36 11.76
N ASP A 73 6.86 16.49 12.60
CA ASP A 73 7.78 17.62 12.59
C ASP A 73 9.17 17.16 12.14
N VAL A 74 9.83 18.01 11.37
CA VAL A 74 11.25 17.83 11.04
C VAL A 74 12.07 18.47 12.16
N GLN A 75 12.76 17.65 12.95
CA GLN A 75 13.55 18.12 14.09
C GLN A 75 14.88 18.79 13.70
N ALA A 76 15.09 19.07 12.42
CA ALA A 76 16.28 19.70 11.88
C ALA A 76 15.92 20.91 11.04
N GLU A 77 16.88 21.81 10.86
CA GLU A 77 16.75 22.91 9.93
C GLU A 77 16.67 22.38 8.48
N ILE A 78 15.64 22.81 7.75
CA ILE A 78 15.50 22.48 6.33
C ILE A 78 16.33 23.50 5.54
N LYS A 79 17.40 23.00 4.92
CA LYS A 79 18.28 23.84 4.10
C LYS A 79 17.79 23.88 2.65
N PRO A 80 17.58 25.04 2.04
CA PRO A 80 17.03 25.16 0.69
C PRO A 80 17.84 24.49 -0.43
N LYS A 81 19.13 24.22 -0.17
CA LYS A 81 20.04 23.58 -1.14
C LYS A 81 20.08 22.06 -1.02
N ASP A 82 19.50 21.50 0.04
CA ASP A 82 19.54 20.07 0.29
C ASP A 82 18.34 19.37 -0.38
N ASN A 83 18.55 18.15 -0.82
CA ASN A 83 17.50 17.31 -1.36
C ASN A 83 16.95 16.40 -0.28
N TYR A 84 15.65 16.49 -0.03
CA TYR A 84 14.95 15.64 0.93
C TYR A 84 14.04 14.65 0.20
N PHE A 85 13.91 13.47 0.78
CA PHE A 85 13.11 12.40 0.22
C PHE A 85 12.22 11.78 1.30
N ILE A 86 11.02 11.37 0.92
CA ILE A 86 10.22 10.42 1.68
C ILE A 86 10.57 9.03 1.17
N GLU A 87 11.02 8.16 2.06
CA GLU A 87 11.29 6.75 1.78
C GLU A 87 10.27 5.89 2.51
N LEU A 88 9.51 5.09 1.75
CA LEU A 88 8.42 4.27 2.29
C LEU A 88 8.89 2.88 2.72
N GLY A 89 10.08 2.46 2.26
CA GLY A 89 10.46 1.05 2.32
C GLY A 89 9.63 0.21 1.33
N PRO A 90 9.78 -1.11 1.34
CA PRO A 90 9.03 -1.99 0.44
C PRO A 90 7.53 -1.91 0.69
N THR A 91 6.77 -1.40 -0.26
CA THR A 91 5.30 -1.34 -0.23
C THR A 91 4.65 -2.46 -1.02
N TYR A 92 5.46 -3.25 -1.71
CA TYR A 92 5.15 -4.44 -2.52
C TYR A 92 4.25 -4.21 -3.73
N GLU A 93 3.25 -3.35 -3.67
CA GLU A 93 2.35 -3.06 -4.78
C GLU A 93 2.52 -1.61 -5.25
N MET A 94 1.70 -0.72 -4.78
CA MET A 94 1.69 0.66 -5.24
C MET A 94 1.39 1.61 -4.08
N ALA A 95 2.12 2.73 -4.03
CA ALA A 95 1.83 3.80 -3.09
C ALA A 95 1.90 5.17 -3.77
N ARG A 96 0.86 5.99 -3.61
CA ARG A 96 0.83 7.40 -3.98
C ARG A 96 1.05 8.25 -2.75
N VAL A 97 1.93 9.23 -2.86
CA VAL A 97 2.34 10.06 -1.72
C VAL A 97 1.96 11.50 -1.94
N THR A 98 1.34 12.09 -0.93
CA THR A 98 1.02 13.50 -0.87
C THR A 98 1.62 14.10 0.40
N LEU A 99 2.33 15.20 0.29
CA LEU A 99 2.91 15.91 1.43
C LEU A 99 2.40 17.36 1.43
N ASN A 100 1.76 17.76 2.53
CA ASN A 100 1.19 19.10 2.70
C ASN A 100 0.24 19.55 1.56
N GLY A 101 -0.46 18.57 0.94
CA GLY A 101 -1.35 18.80 -0.18
C GLY A 101 -0.68 18.76 -1.56
N GLU A 102 0.65 18.71 -1.63
CA GLU A 102 1.40 18.55 -2.89
C GLU A 102 1.55 17.05 -3.22
N ASP A 103 1.16 16.65 -4.43
CA ASP A 103 1.36 15.30 -4.94
C ASP A 103 2.83 15.08 -5.31
N LEU A 104 3.49 14.22 -4.58
CA LEU A 104 4.89 13.85 -4.84
C LEU A 104 5.01 12.80 -5.95
N GLY A 105 3.95 12.02 -6.18
CA GLY A 105 3.90 10.98 -7.20
C GLY A 105 3.58 9.59 -6.64
N THR A 106 3.81 8.59 -7.47
CA THR A 106 3.51 7.18 -7.15
C THR A 106 4.78 6.33 -7.27
N VAL A 107 4.97 5.43 -6.32
CA VAL A 107 6.01 4.41 -6.35
C VAL A 107 5.39 3.02 -6.45
N TRP A 108 6.02 2.13 -7.21
CA TRP A 108 5.61 0.74 -7.46
C TRP A 108 6.78 -0.22 -7.51
N THR A 109 8.01 0.31 -7.45
CA THR A 109 9.26 -0.44 -7.48
C THR A 109 10.35 0.29 -6.72
N SER A 110 11.40 -0.41 -6.38
CA SER A 110 12.60 0.17 -5.77
C SER A 110 13.30 1.17 -6.71
N PRO A 111 13.85 2.27 -6.15
CA PRO A 111 13.78 2.67 -4.74
C PRO A 111 12.41 3.26 -4.38
N TRP A 112 11.87 2.82 -3.22
CA TRP A 112 10.56 3.24 -2.72
C TRP A 112 10.61 4.65 -2.11
N ARG A 113 11.07 5.63 -2.88
CA ARG A 113 11.27 6.99 -2.40
C ARG A 113 10.84 8.03 -3.42
N LEU A 114 10.44 9.18 -2.90
CA LEU A 114 10.01 10.34 -3.68
C LEU A 114 10.67 11.60 -3.14
N PRO A 115 11.10 12.53 -4.03
CA PRO A 115 11.62 13.81 -3.59
C PRO A 115 10.50 14.66 -2.99
N THR A 116 10.77 15.31 -1.87
CA THR A 116 9.78 16.19 -1.23
C THR A 116 9.60 17.53 -1.94
N LYS A 117 10.50 17.86 -2.87
CA LYS A 117 10.51 19.14 -3.57
C LYS A 117 10.45 20.31 -2.58
N THR A 118 9.48 21.20 -2.73
CA THR A 118 9.24 22.35 -1.86
C THR A 118 8.16 22.09 -0.80
N ALA A 119 7.56 20.90 -0.80
CA ALA A 119 6.44 20.58 0.06
C ALA A 119 6.82 20.42 1.54
N LEU A 120 8.08 20.02 1.83
CA LEU A 120 8.53 19.75 3.20
C LEU A 120 8.66 21.05 4.01
N LYS A 121 8.10 21.04 5.22
CA LYS A 121 8.16 22.14 6.19
C LYS A 121 8.89 21.68 7.46
N SER A 122 9.36 22.64 8.26
CA SER A 122 10.00 22.32 9.55
C SER A 122 9.01 21.74 10.58
N LYS A 123 7.73 22.14 10.52
CA LYS A 123 6.71 21.71 11.47
C LYS A 123 5.37 21.45 10.80
N ALA A 124 4.55 20.66 11.49
CA ALA A 124 3.16 20.34 11.11
C ALA A 124 3.04 19.84 9.66
N ASN A 125 3.95 18.95 9.26
CA ASN A 125 3.81 18.29 7.96
C ASN A 125 2.65 17.28 8.02
N ILE A 126 1.84 17.26 6.99
CA ILE A 126 0.78 16.28 6.81
C ILE A 126 1.20 15.37 5.66
N LEU A 127 1.54 14.14 5.99
CA LEU A 127 1.87 13.08 5.04
C LEU A 127 0.65 12.20 4.82
N LYS A 128 0.26 12.01 3.57
CA LYS A 128 -0.75 11.03 3.16
C LYS A 128 -0.12 10.04 2.21
N VAL A 129 -0.31 8.75 2.48
CA VAL A 129 0.16 7.65 1.64
C VAL A 129 -1.04 6.78 1.30
N GLU A 130 -1.47 6.80 0.03
CA GLU A 130 -2.47 5.88 -0.48
C GLU A 130 -1.78 4.62 -0.96
N VAL A 131 -2.01 3.51 -0.26
CA VAL A 131 -1.51 2.18 -0.62
C VAL A 131 -2.63 1.38 -1.28
N ALA A 132 -2.31 0.70 -2.36
CA ALA A 132 -3.22 -0.26 -2.99
C ALA A 132 -2.56 -1.64 -3.00
N ASN A 133 -3.31 -2.68 -2.62
CA ASN A 133 -2.85 -4.06 -2.72
C ASN A 133 -3.63 -4.85 -3.78
N SER A 134 -3.16 -6.05 -4.07
CA SER A 134 -3.81 -7.01 -4.95
C SER A 134 -5.04 -7.67 -4.31
N TRP A 135 -5.67 -8.60 -5.02
CA TRP A 135 -6.88 -9.31 -4.58
C TRP A 135 -6.60 -10.48 -3.61
N GLU A 136 -5.36 -10.82 -3.35
CA GLU A 136 -4.96 -12.03 -2.62
C GLU A 136 -5.56 -12.09 -1.22
N ASN A 137 -5.38 -11.05 -0.41
CA ASN A 137 -5.91 -11.00 0.95
C ASN A 137 -7.43 -11.21 0.98
N ARG A 138 -8.11 -10.67 -0.04
CA ARG A 138 -9.54 -10.80 -0.18
C ARG A 138 -9.95 -12.22 -0.52
N LEU A 139 -9.29 -12.85 -1.47
CA LEU A 139 -9.59 -14.23 -1.87
C LEU A 139 -9.40 -15.18 -0.69
N ILE A 140 -8.34 -15.00 0.09
CA ILE A 140 -8.10 -15.76 1.31
C ILE A 140 -9.25 -15.55 2.31
N GLY A 141 -9.63 -14.31 2.59
CA GLY A 141 -10.73 -14.01 3.50
C GLY A 141 -12.07 -14.58 3.04
N ASP A 142 -12.32 -14.57 1.73
CA ASP A 142 -13.54 -15.11 1.15
C ASP A 142 -13.61 -16.64 1.23
N THR A 143 -12.46 -17.35 1.20
CA THR A 143 -12.41 -18.81 1.40
C THR A 143 -12.64 -19.20 2.86
N LEU A 144 -12.34 -18.32 3.80
CA LEU A 144 -12.52 -18.53 5.24
C LEU A 144 -13.88 -18.01 5.76
N ALA A 145 -14.69 -17.39 4.89
CA ALA A 145 -16.00 -16.85 5.28
C ALA A 145 -16.97 -17.99 5.66
N GLU A 146 -17.70 -17.81 6.76
CA GLU A 146 -18.73 -18.75 7.17
C GLU A 146 -19.94 -18.71 6.22
N ASP A 147 -20.62 -19.83 6.00
CA ASP A 147 -21.77 -19.95 5.10
C ASP A 147 -22.89 -18.95 5.39
N LYS A 148 -23.09 -18.58 6.65
CA LYS A 148 -24.10 -17.58 7.06
C LYS A 148 -23.84 -16.16 6.51
N ASP A 149 -22.60 -15.89 6.15
CA ASP A 149 -22.18 -14.58 5.63
C ASP A 149 -22.02 -14.58 4.09
N VAL A 150 -22.36 -15.69 3.45
CA VAL A 150 -22.15 -15.91 2.02
C VAL A 150 -23.44 -16.39 1.37
N ARG A 151 -23.83 -15.75 0.28
CA ARG A 151 -24.91 -16.20 -0.60
C ARG A 151 -24.35 -16.61 -1.97
N THR A 152 -24.61 -17.84 -2.37
CA THR A 152 -24.25 -18.29 -3.71
C THR A 152 -25.20 -17.68 -4.74
N LEU A 153 -24.64 -17.03 -5.76
CA LEU A 153 -25.36 -16.49 -6.89
C LEU A 153 -25.12 -17.37 -8.12
N LYS A 154 -26.19 -17.74 -8.79
CA LYS A 154 -26.13 -18.47 -10.05
C LYS A 154 -26.67 -17.60 -11.16
N TRP A 155 -25.87 -17.38 -12.19
CA TRP A 155 -26.34 -16.69 -13.40
C TRP A 155 -27.05 -17.65 -14.33
N SER A 156 -28.01 -17.13 -15.08
CA SER A 156 -28.89 -17.91 -15.97
C SER A 156 -28.16 -18.74 -17.02
N SER A 157 -26.92 -18.44 -17.32
CA SER A 157 -26.07 -19.21 -18.23
C SER A 157 -25.53 -20.52 -17.66
N GLY A 158 -25.62 -20.74 -16.33
CA GLY A 158 -25.05 -21.88 -15.65
C GLY A 158 -23.51 -21.98 -15.66
N LEU A 159 -22.85 -21.05 -16.35
CA LEU A 159 -21.40 -21.04 -16.54
C LEU A 159 -20.67 -20.23 -15.47
N LEU A 160 -21.36 -19.32 -14.80
CA LEU A 160 -20.78 -18.47 -13.77
C LEU A 160 -21.51 -18.68 -12.45
N GLU A 161 -20.77 -19.08 -11.45
CA GLU A 161 -21.20 -19.02 -10.08
C GLU A 161 -20.45 -17.90 -9.37
N GLY A 162 -21.13 -17.18 -8.50
CA GLY A 162 -20.56 -16.13 -7.72
C GLY A 162 -21.02 -16.24 -6.28
N LYS A 163 -20.30 -15.58 -5.41
CA LYS A 163 -20.65 -15.45 -3.99
C LYS A 163 -20.86 -13.98 -3.68
N GLU A 164 -21.97 -13.67 -3.01
CA GLU A 164 -22.24 -12.39 -2.40
C GLU A 164 -21.96 -12.49 -0.91
N TYR A 165 -21.08 -11.63 -0.41
CA TYR A 165 -20.73 -11.58 0.99
C TYR A 165 -21.54 -10.49 1.68
N LYS A 166 -21.75 -10.62 3.00
CA LYS A 166 -22.57 -9.72 3.82
C LYS A 166 -22.20 -8.23 3.67
N ALA A 167 -20.97 -7.91 3.33
CA ALA A 167 -20.51 -6.54 3.07
C ALA A 167 -20.81 -6.04 1.65
N GLY A 168 -21.72 -6.68 0.89
CA GLY A 168 -22.07 -6.29 -0.47
C GLY A 168 -20.98 -6.56 -1.50
N ARG A 169 -20.14 -7.56 -1.25
CA ARG A 169 -19.02 -7.93 -2.10
C ARG A 169 -19.38 -9.12 -2.95
N TYR A 170 -18.83 -9.16 -4.16
CA TYR A 170 -19.05 -10.22 -5.13
C TYR A 170 -17.71 -10.82 -5.54
N THR A 171 -17.61 -12.15 -5.53
CA THR A 171 -16.54 -12.88 -6.20
C THR A 171 -17.13 -13.77 -7.27
N PHE A 172 -16.45 -13.80 -8.41
CA PHE A 172 -16.74 -14.73 -9.50
C PHE A 172 -15.68 -15.82 -9.45
N THR A 173 -16.10 -17.05 -9.27
CA THR A 173 -15.20 -18.19 -9.39
C THR A 173 -15.65 -19.03 -10.59
N THR A 174 -14.83 -19.07 -11.61
CA THR A 174 -14.99 -20.03 -12.72
C THR A 174 -14.51 -21.42 -12.32
N TYR A 175 -13.74 -21.52 -11.26
CA TYR A 175 -13.25 -22.79 -10.68
C TYR A 175 -13.29 -22.70 -9.17
N LEU A 176 -13.86 -23.70 -8.53
CA LEU A 176 -13.75 -23.92 -7.09
C LEU A 176 -12.30 -24.30 -6.80
N LYS A 177 -11.51 -23.33 -6.33
CA LYS A 177 -10.23 -23.63 -5.69
C LYS A 177 -10.46 -23.84 -4.20
N ALA A 178 -9.98 -24.94 -3.68
CA ALA A 178 -9.95 -25.16 -2.24
C ALA A 178 -8.97 -24.15 -1.58
N ALA A 179 -9.21 -23.81 -0.31
CA ALA A 179 -8.30 -22.94 0.43
C ALA A 179 -6.84 -23.48 0.44
N SER A 180 -6.67 -24.80 0.37
CA SER A 180 -5.38 -25.48 0.20
C SER A 180 -4.63 -25.15 -1.09
N ASP A 181 -5.36 -24.68 -2.14
CA ASP A 181 -4.76 -24.38 -3.43
C ASP A 181 -4.04 -23.01 -3.44
N PHE A 182 -4.27 -22.22 -2.41
CA PHE A 182 -3.60 -20.92 -2.27
C PHE A 182 -2.32 -21.00 -1.43
N GLY A 183 -1.86 -22.19 -1.07
CA GLY A 183 -0.62 -22.43 -0.34
C GLY A 183 -0.37 -21.41 0.79
N ASP A 184 0.53 -21.71 1.68
CA ASP A 184 1.08 -20.71 2.59
C ASP A 184 1.85 -19.67 1.74
N ILE A 185 1.15 -18.63 1.29
CA ILE A 185 1.80 -17.46 0.69
C ILE A 185 2.55 -16.78 1.83
N LYS A 186 3.84 -17.10 1.89
CA LYS A 186 4.79 -16.48 2.82
C LYS A 186 5.14 -15.08 2.36
#